data_47d363e83db8b7abab24d92d138a11f7
#
_entry.id   47d363e83db8b7abab24d92d138a11f7
#
_cell.length_a   1.000
_cell.length_b   1.000
_cell.length_c   1.000
_cell.angle_alpha   90.00
_cell.angle_beta   90.00
_cell.angle_gamma   90.00
#
_symmetry.space_group_name_H-M   'P 1'
#
loop_
_entity.id
_entity.type
_entity.pdbx_description
1 polymer ?
#
loop_
_entity_poly.entity_id
_entity_poly.type
_entity_poly.pdbx_seq_one_letter_code
_entity_poly.pdbx_strand_id
1 'polypeptide(L)'
;MRYLRHNVFKLGSNYGDSVTLAAQKKISMTLGIVVRRVPGVTRWVEYVWKAVAVLPGAGPAHWKELRRVGDAVEYHAATVHLELFRTDTEAYLQGISTKNPAIYVVMRDSDGLDPLDVVMATASPFEAQDYADTGEELVEKVLMPEGLVAWVRDYVEAHHEDQVFVKRRRDKERVDLDQNGIGDSRIRQISDVYRAPTAKQAVH
;
A
#
# COMPACT_ATOMS: atom_id res chain seq x y z
N MET A 1 -48.24 18.21 40.19
CA MET A 1 -46.79 18.48 40.28
C MET A 1 -46.07 17.44 39.46
N ARG A 2 -45.59 17.82 38.22
CA ARG A 2 -44.83 16.93 37.33
C ARG A 2 -43.36 17.38 37.39
N TYR A 3 -42.49 16.50 37.83
CA TYR A 3 -41.06 16.69 37.82
C TYR A 3 -40.47 16.48 36.41
N LEU A 4 -39.92 17.53 35.83
CA LEU A 4 -39.09 17.51 34.61
C LEU A 4 -37.73 16.92 34.94
N ARG A 5 -37.43 15.73 34.41
CA ARG A 5 -36.07 15.18 34.46
C ARG A 5 -35.23 15.84 33.35
N HIS A 6 -34.19 16.58 33.75
CA HIS A 6 -33.17 17.08 32.88
C HIS A 6 -32.28 15.93 32.42
N ASN A 7 -32.30 15.65 31.10
CA ASN A 7 -31.33 14.78 30.47
C ASN A 7 -30.02 15.57 30.30
N VAL A 8 -29.04 15.28 31.13
CA VAL A 8 -27.68 15.76 30.97
C VAL A 8 -27.00 14.90 29.93
N PHE A 9 -26.83 15.43 28.72
CA PHE A 9 -25.99 14.83 27.69
C PHE A 9 -24.54 14.90 28.19
N LYS A 10 -24.00 13.78 28.65
CA LYS A 10 -22.57 13.59 28.87
C LYS A 10 -21.89 13.54 27.52
N LEU A 11 -21.21 14.64 27.15
CA LEU A 11 -20.14 14.63 26.15
C LEU A 11 -19.04 13.70 26.68
N GLY A 12 -19.01 12.48 26.19
CA GLY A 12 -17.93 11.54 26.44
C GLY A 12 -16.66 12.05 25.73
N SER A 13 -15.61 12.28 26.51
CA SER A 13 -14.32 12.74 26.03
C SER A 13 -13.67 11.68 25.14
N ASN A 14 -13.29 12.07 23.94
CA ASN A 14 -12.55 11.25 22.93
C ASN A 14 -11.09 10.90 23.34
N TYR A 15 -10.75 10.97 24.63
CA TYR A 15 -9.40 10.64 25.12
C TYR A 15 -9.13 9.13 25.21
N GLY A 16 -10.17 8.30 25.22
CA GLY A 16 -10.03 6.83 25.30
C GLY A 16 -9.63 6.18 23.99
N ASP A 17 -10.06 6.74 22.84
CA ASP A 17 -9.88 6.11 21.53
C ASP A 17 -8.44 6.21 21.02
N SER A 18 -7.75 7.31 21.29
CA SER A 18 -6.36 7.51 20.87
C SER A 18 -5.35 6.61 21.60
N VAL A 19 -5.57 6.32 22.88
CA VAL A 19 -4.71 5.40 23.64
C VAL A 19 -4.91 3.95 23.20
N THR A 20 -6.12 3.59 22.82
CA THR A 20 -6.44 2.22 22.30
C THR A 20 -5.84 2.00 20.92
N LEU A 21 -5.85 3.02 20.07
CA LEU A 21 -5.29 2.95 18.71
C LEU A 21 -3.76 2.73 18.75
N ALA A 22 -3.04 3.46 19.61
CA ALA A 22 -1.59 3.36 19.76
C ALA A 22 -1.10 1.96 20.21
N ALA A 23 -1.95 1.17 20.86
CA ALA A 23 -1.61 -0.19 21.29
C ALA A 23 -1.82 -1.24 20.18
N GLN A 24 -2.59 -0.93 19.13
CA GLN A 24 -2.97 -1.89 18.09
C GLN A 24 -1.95 -1.92 16.95
N LYS A 25 -1.28 -3.07 16.77
CA LYS A 25 -0.34 -3.30 15.65
C LYS A 25 -1.03 -3.35 14.28
N LYS A 26 -2.33 -3.63 14.27
CA LYS A 26 -3.17 -3.78 13.08
C LYS A 26 -4.57 -3.27 13.41
N ILE A 27 -5.14 -2.51 12.48
CA ILE A 27 -6.58 -2.18 12.49
C ILE A 27 -7.20 -2.59 11.16
N SER A 28 -8.50 -2.81 11.14
CA SER A 28 -9.23 -3.14 9.92
C SER A 28 -10.59 -2.44 9.87
N MET A 29 -11.07 -2.20 8.65
CA MET A 29 -12.38 -1.63 8.36
C MET A 29 -13.00 -2.39 7.20
N THR A 30 -14.32 -2.64 7.25
CA THR A 30 -15.04 -3.16 6.09
C THR A 30 -15.14 -2.09 5.02
N LEU A 31 -14.87 -2.46 3.77
CA LEU A 31 -14.86 -1.56 2.63
C LEU A 31 -15.66 -2.18 1.49
N GLY A 32 -16.79 -1.57 1.13
CA GLY A 32 -17.54 -1.96 -0.06
C GLY A 32 -16.86 -1.43 -1.31
N ILE A 33 -16.71 -2.27 -2.32
CA ILE A 33 -16.10 -1.92 -3.61
C ILE A 33 -17.20 -1.69 -4.63
N VAL A 34 -17.20 -0.51 -5.23
CA VAL A 34 -18.15 -0.15 -6.28
C VAL A 34 -17.49 -0.27 -7.63
N VAL A 35 -18.01 -1.19 -8.44
CA VAL A 35 -17.56 -1.42 -9.82
C VAL A 35 -18.63 -0.89 -10.78
N ARG A 36 -18.20 -0.10 -11.75
CA ARG A 36 -19.03 0.42 -12.83
C ARG A 36 -18.82 -0.41 -14.07
N ARG A 37 -19.93 -0.84 -14.67
CA ARG A 37 -20.00 -1.43 -15.99
C ARG A 37 -20.40 -0.36 -17.01
N VAL A 38 -19.67 -0.26 -18.11
CA VAL A 38 -20.05 0.56 -19.27
C VAL A 38 -19.96 -0.29 -20.56
N PRO A 39 -20.72 0.00 -21.61
CA PRO A 39 -20.55 -0.66 -22.89
C PRO A 39 -19.13 -0.48 -23.41
N GLY A 40 -18.59 -1.53 -24.02
CA GLY A 40 -17.29 -1.48 -24.68
C GLY A 40 -17.28 -0.54 -25.88
N VAL A 41 -16.14 0.10 -26.11
CA VAL A 41 -15.97 1.01 -27.25
C VAL A 41 -15.80 0.23 -28.57
N THR A 42 -15.37 -1.01 -28.48
CA THR A 42 -15.10 -1.87 -29.65
C THR A 42 -16.08 -3.03 -29.71
N ARG A 43 -16.35 -3.55 -30.92
CA ARG A 43 -17.22 -4.71 -31.10
C ARG A 43 -16.73 -6.02 -30.46
N TRP A 44 -15.48 -6.04 -30.01
CA TRP A 44 -14.84 -7.22 -29.40
C TRP A 44 -14.99 -7.25 -27.88
N VAL A 45 -15.30 -6.11 -27.27
CA VAL A 45 -15.45 -5.97 -25.81
C VAL A 45 -16.89 -5.51 -25.56
N GLU A 46 -17.71 -6.41 -25.02
CA GLU A 46 -19.11 -6.13 -24.75
C GLU A 46 -19.26 -5.09 -23.64
N TYR A 47 -18.51 -5.27 -22.55
CA TYR A 47 -18.51 -4.36 -21.40
C TYR A 47 -17.10 -4.09 -20.88
N VAL A 48 -16.89 -2.88 -20.36
CA VAL A 48 -15.71 -2.50 -19.61
C VAL A 48 -16.12 -2.33 -18.14
N TRP A 49 -15.34 -2.92 -17.26
CA TRP A 49 -15.54 -2.91 -15.82
C TRP A 49 -14.44 -2.10 -15.15
N LYS A 50 -14.80 -1.21 -14.22
CA LYS A 50 -13.85 -0.36 -13.54
C LYS A 50 -14.28 -0.10 -12.10
N ALA A 51 -13.36 -0.22 -11.12
CA ALA A 51 -13.61 0.24 -9.77
C ALA A 51 -13.68 1.78 -9.77
N VAL A 52 -14.75 2.35 -9.24
CA VAL A 52 -15.03 3.79 -9.31
C VAL A 52 -15.22 4.46 -7.96
N ALA A 53 -15.61 3.70 -6.94
CA ALA A 53 -15.79 4.22 -5.59
C ALA A 53 -15.57 3.13 -4.55
N VAL A 54 -15.34 3.56 -3.32
CA VAL A 54 -15.30 2.71 -2.13
C VAL A 54 -16.28 3.22 -1.09
N LEU A 55 -16.88 2.31 -0.31
CA LEU A 55 -17.88 2.58 0.70
C LEU A 55 -17.36 2.14 2.07
N PRO A 56 -16.75 3.03 2.87
CA PRO A 56 -16.27 2.70 4.21
C PRO A 56 -17.40 2.26 5.12
N GLY A 57 -17.18 1.19 5.89
CA GLY A 57 -18.17 0.64 6.82
C GLY A 57 -19.36 -0.07 6.17
N ALA A 58 -19.28 -0.37 4.87
CA ALA A 58 -20.37 -1.04 4.17
C ALA A 58 -20.60 -2.45 4.72
N GLY A 59 -21.88 -2.85 4.75
CA GLY A 59 -22.27 -4.24 5.02
C GLY A 59 -21.94 -5.18 3.85
N PRO A 60 -22.05 -6.49 4.03
CA PRO A 60 -21.74 -7.47 3.00
C PRO A 60 -22.65 -7.30 1.78
N ALA A 61 -22.06 -7.36 0.60
CA ALA A 61 -22.78 -7.37 -0.66
C ALA A 61 -22.01 -8.19 -1.70
N HIS A 62 -22.73 -8.65 -2.71
CA HIS A 62 -22.21 -9.41 -3.83
C HIS A 62 -22.94 -9.00 -5.09
N TRP A 63 -22.27 -8.30 -5.97
CA TRP A 63 -22.77 -7.76 -7.25
C TRP A 63 -24.15 -7.09 -7.19
N LYS A 64 -24.45 -6.42 -6.07
CA LYS A 64 -25.72 -5.71 -5.87
C LYS A 64 -25.74 -4.43 -6.69
N GLU A 65 -26.71 -4.29 -7.61
CA GLU A 65 -26.91 -3.04 -8.35
C GLU A 65 -27.23 -1.88 -7.39
N LEU A 66 -26.50 -0.79 -7.51
CA LEU A 66 -26.67 0.43 -6.72
C LEU A 66 -27.37 1.52 -7.55
N ARG A 67 -26.93 1.71 -8.78
CA ARG A 67 -27.40 2.79 -9.63
C ARG A 67 -27.22 2.45 -11.10
N ARG A 68 -28.18 2.93 -11.91
CA ARG A 68 -28.14 2.83 -13.36
C ARG A 68 -28.31 4.22 -13.96
N VAL A 69 -27.42 4.63 -14.87
CA VAL A 69 -27.49 5.90 -15.59
C VAL A 69 -27.22 5.62 -17.07
N GLY A 70 -28.27 5.64 -17.88
CA GLY A 70 -28.20 5.19 -19.27
C GLY A 70 -27.73 3.74 -19.35
N ASP A 71 -26.68 3.50 -20.13
CA ASP A 71 -26.09 2.17 -20.30
C ASP A 71 -25.04 1.81 -19.21
N ALA A 72 -24.67 2.79 -18.40
CA ALA A 72 -23.74 2.56 -17.28
C ALA A 72 -24.48 2.04 -16.04
N VAL A 73 -23.94 1.01 -15.42
CA VAL A 73 -24.49 0.43 -14.18
C VAL A 73 -23.40 0.33 -13.14
N GLU A 74 -23.69 0.77 -11.92
CA GLU A 74 -22.81 0.64 -10.77
C GLU A 74 -23.29 -0.44 -9.83
N TYR A 75 -22.38 -1.30 -9.43
CA TYR A 75 -22.63 -2.43 -8.54
C TYR A 75 -21.77 -2.30 -7.28
N HIS A 76 -22.34 -2.65 -6.13
CA HIS A 76 -21.55 -3.03 -4.97
C HIS A 76 -21.09 -4.47 -5.21
N ALA A 77 -19.90 -4.59 -5.80
CA ALA A 77 -19.38 -5.87 -6.28
C ALA A 77 -19.03 -6.81 -5.14
N ALA A 78 -18.30 -6.31 -4.14
CA ALA A 78 -17.91 -7.08 -2.97
C ALA A 78 -17.67 -6.16 -1.76
N THR A 79 -17.63 -6.75 -0.58
CA THR A 79 -17.17 -6.10 0.64
C THR A 79 -15.93 -6.82 1.13
N VAL A 80 -14.80 -6.10 1.19
CA VAL A 80 -13.50 -6.60 1.64
C VAL A 80 -13.08 -5.93 2.94
N HIS A 81 -12.04 -6.44 3.58
CA HIS A 81 -11.42 -5.79 4.73
C HIS A 81 -10.22 -4.95 4.27
N LEU A 82 -10.28 -3.65 4.51
CA LEU A 82 -9.10 -2.79 4.42
C LEU A 82 -8.34 -2.91 5.73
N GLU A 83 -7.10 -3.36 5.67
CA GLU A 83 -6.24 -3.56 6.82
C GLU A 83 -5.09 -2.57 6.79
N LEU A 84 -4.75 -2.00 7.95
CA LEU A 84 -3.57 -1.17 8.12
C LEU A 84 -2.62 -1.83 9.11
N PHE A 85 -1.35 -1.91 8.73
CA PHE A 85 -0.28 -2.51 9.51
C PHE A 85 0.75 -1.47 9.92
N ARG A 86 1.28 -1.57 11.15
CA ARG A 86 2.30 -0.64 11.66
C ARG A 86 3.58 -0.63 10.80
N THR A 87 3.91 -1.75 10.17
CA THR A 87 5.08 -1.88 9.29
C THR A 87 5.00 -1.03 8.03
N ASP A 88 3.78 -0.68 7.59
CA ASP A 88 3.52 -0.09 6.29
C ASP A 88 3.14 1.40 6.37
N THR A 89 3.33 2.01 7.56
CA THR A 89 2.96 3.42 7.81
C THR A 89 3.66 4.40 6.89
N GLU A 90 4.90 4.12 6.44
CA GLU A 90 5.61 4.94 5.45
C GLU A 90 4.88 4.93 4.10
N ALA A 91 4.43 3.76 3.64
CA ALA A 91 3.67 3.63 2.40
C ALA A 91 2.33 4.38 2.47
N TYR A 92 1.62 4.27 3.61
CA TYR A 92 0.37 5.01 3.81
C TYR A 92 0.60 6.51 3.85
N LEU A 93 1.63 6.98 4.56
CA LEU A 93 2.01 8.40 4.61
C LEU A 93 2.27 8.94 3.21
N GLN A 94 3.01 8.21 2.37
CA GLN A 94 3.25 8.57 0.99
C GLN A 94 1.93 8.62 0.20
N GLY A 95 1.04 7.64 0.35
CA GLY A 95 -0.26 7.57 -0.32
C GLY A 95 -1.17 8.75 0.00
N ILE A 96 -1.32 9.10 1.29
CA ILE A 96 -2.19 10.20 1.74
C ILE A 96 -1.58 11.59 1.53
N SER A 97 -0.26 11.71 1.34
CA SER A 97 0.43 12.97 1.07
C SER A 97 0.26 13.44 -0.38
N THR A 98 -0.31 12.62 -1.24
CA THR A 98 -0.58 12.99 -2.64
C THR A 98 -1.74 13.98 -2.74
N LYS A 99 -1.82 14.72 -3.86
CA LYS A 99 -2.94 15.64 -4.15
C LYS A 99 -4.30 14.92 -4.16
N ASN A 100 -4.33 13.67 -4.59
CA ASN A 100 -5.53 12.84 -4.69
C ASN A 100 -5.25 11.49 -4.00
N PRO A 101 -5.41 11.41 -2.66
CA PRO A 101 -5.28 10.16 -1.94
C PRO A 101 -6.20 9.08 -2.50
N ALA A 102 -5.70 7.86 -2.60
CA ALA A 102 -6.45 6.79 -3.24
C ALA A 102 -6.27 5.44 -2.54
N ILE A 103 -7.31 4.60 -2.64
CA ILE A 103 -7.28 3.18 -2.38
C ILE A 103 -6.98 2.46 -3.68
N TYR A 104 -6.21 1.41 -3.60
CA TYR A 104 -5.95 0.50 -4.71
C TYR A 104 -6.81 -0.74 -4.53
N VAL A 105 -7.62 -1.01 -5.54
CA VAL A 105 -8.52 -2.17 -5.59
C VAL A 105 -7.90 -3.19 -6.53
N VAL A 106 -7.59 -4.36 -6.00
CA VAL A 106 -7.03 -5.48 -6.75
C VAL A 106 -8.17 -6.40 -7.16
N MET A 107 -8.29 -6.64 -8.45
CA MET A 107 -9.32 -7.48 -9.06
C MET A 107 -8.66 -8.43 -10.06
N ARG A 108 -9.34 -9.52 -10.38
CA ARG A 108 -8.94 -10.44 -11.44
C ARG A 108 -10.16 -10.95 -12.20
N ASP A 109 -9.93 -11.54 -13.34
CA ASP A 109 -11.00 -12.24 -14.08
C ASP A 109 -11.56 -13.36 -13.22
N SER A 110 -12.88 -13.48 -13.22
CA SER A 110 -13.55 -14.52 -12.43
C SER A 110 -13.63 -15.83 -13.24
N ASP A 111 -13.34 -16.94 -12.57
CA ASP A 111 -13.57 -18.27 -13.11
C ASP A 111 -15.04 -18.70 -13.02
N GLY A 112 -15.90 -17.87 -12.42
CA GLY A 112 -17.30 -18.15 -12.11
C GLY A 112 -18.29 -17.42 -13.02
N LEU A 113 -19.46 -17.12 -12.45
CA LEU A 113 -20.54 -16.38 -13.13
C LEU A 113 -20.39 -14.86 -13.01
N ASP A 114 -19.54 -14.41 -12.10
CA ASP A 114 -19.28 -12.98 -11.86
C ASP A 114 -18.34 -12.43 -12.95
N PRO A 115 -18.46 -11.16 -13.28
CA PRO A 115 -17.58 -10.54 -14.28
C PRO A 115 -16.14 -10.40 -13.84
N LEU A 116 -15.91 -10.18 -12.53
CA LEU A 116 -14.61 -10.01 -11.89
C LEU A 116 -14.67 -10.46 -10.43
N ASP A 117 -13.56 -10.97 -9.93
CA ASP A 117 -13.36 -11.23 -8.51
C ASP A 117 -12.59 -10.07 -7.87
N VAL A 118 -13.14 -9.48 -6.81
CA VAL A 118 -12.44 -8.50 -6.00
C VAL A 118 -11.56 -9.25 -4.99
N VAL A 119 -10.25 -9.18 -5.17
CA VAL A 119 -9.27 -9.89 -4.33
C VAL A 119 -9.07 -9.17 -3.01
N MET A 120 -8.76 -7.87 -3.06
CA MET A 120 -8.49 -7.05 -1.89
C MET A 120 -8.54 -5.56 -2.21
N ALA A 121 -8.43 -4.74 -1.16
CA ALA A 121 -8.19 -3.32 -1.27
C ALA A 121 -7.08 -2.91 -0.30
N THR A 122 -6.17 -2.04 -0.75
CA THR A 122 -5.06 -1.55 0.07
C THR A 122 -4.88 -0.04 -0.01
N ALA A 123 -4.42 0.56 1.08
CA ALA A 123 -3.98 1.96 1.13
C ALA A 123 -2.49 2.11 0.78
N SER A 124 -1.75 1.01 0.68
CA SER A 124 -0.33 0.99 0.36
C SER A 124 -0.10 1.05 -1.15
N PRO A 125 0.54 2.11 -1.67
CA PRO A 125 0.95 2.15 -3.07
C PRO A 125 2.01 1.09 -3.41
N PHE A 126 2.80 0.65 -2.42
CA PHE A 126 3.85 -0.36 -2.63
C PHE A 126 3.24 -1.75 -2.83
N GLU A 127 2.30 -2.14 -1.95
CA GLU A 127 1.58 -3.40 -2.10
C GLU A 127 0.79 -3.44 -3.43
N ALA A 128 0.17 -2.31 -3.80
CA ALA A 128 -0.52 -2.19 -5.08
C ALA A 128 0.42 -2.37 -6.28
N GLN A 129 1.66 -1.87 -6.17
CA GLN A 129 2.68 -2.04 -7.20
C GLN A 129 3.08 -3.50 -7.35
N ASP A 130 3.26 -4.22 -6.23
CA ASP A 130 3.61 -5.63 -6.26
C ASP A 130 2.57 -6.45 -7.04
N TYR A 131 1.27 -6.19 -6.83
CA TYR A 131 0.21 -6.82 -7.61
C TYR A 131 0.19 -6.39 -9.07
N ALA A 132 0.43 -5.12 -9.37
CA ALA A 132 0.48 -4.63 -10.74
C ALA A 132 1.64 -5.22 -11.54
N ASP A 133 2.77 -5.52 -10.89
CA ASP A 133 3.97 -6.06 -11.53
C ASP A 133 3.83 -7.54 -11.90
N THR A 134 2.91 -8.29 -11.26
CA THR A 134 2.60 -9.68 -11.65
C THR A 134 1.94 -9.76 -13.02
N GLY A 135 1.11 -8.76 -13.36
CA GLY A 135 0.33 -8.71 -14.59
C GLY A 135 -0.85 -9.69 -14.64
N GLU A 136 -1.12 -10.41 -13.55
CA GLU A 136 -2.24 -11.34 -13.42
C GLU A 136 -3.50 -10.66 -12.89
N GLU A 137 -3.34 -9.57 -12.13
CA GLU A 137 -4.41 -8.81 -11.53
C GLU A 137 -4.59 -7.43 -12.19
N LEU A 138 -5.82 -6.97 -12.18
CA LEU A 138 -6.20 -5.61 -12.52
C LEU A 138 -6.16 -4.75 -11.25
N VAL A 139 -5.25 -3.79 -11.18
CA VAL A 139 -5.15 -2.85 -10.06
C VAL A 139 -5.75 -1.51 -10.45
N GLU A 140 -6.85 -1.14 -9.81
CA GLU A 140 -7.55 0.12 -10.05
C GLU A 140 -7.35 1.10 -8.91
N LYS A 141 -7.01 2.35 -9.27
CA LYS A 141 -6.84 3.45 -8.33
C LYS A 141 -8.15 4.19 -8.13
N VAL A 142 -8.70 4.14 -6.92
CA VAL A 142 -9.98 4.75 -6.55
C VAL A 142 -9.75 5.85 -5.52
N LEU A 143 -10.35 7.02 -5.73
CA LEU A 143 -10.21 8.15 -4.83
C LEU A 143 -10.72 7.81 -3.43
N MET A 144 -9.95 8.15 -2.39
CA MET A 144 -10.38 7.98 -1.01
C MET A 144 -11.43 9.01 -0.62
N PRO A 145 -12.56 8.60 -0.01
CA PRO A 145 -13.44 9.52 0.70
C PRO A 145 -12.70 10.21 1.87
N GLU A 146 -13.06 11.44 2.18
CA GLU A 146 -12.40 12.24 3.24
C GLU A 146 -12.33 11.53 4.61
N GLY A 147 -13.42 10.84 5.00
CA GLY A 147 -13.45 10.06 6.25
C GLY A 147 -12.45 8.92 6.26
N LEU A 148 -12.19 8.29 5.11
CA LEU A 148 -11.19 7.23 5.00
C LEU A 148 -9.76 7.81 5.04
N VAL A 149 -9.54 8.97 4.41
CA VAL A 149 -8.25 9.68 4.51
C VAL A 149 -7.95 10.03 5.97
N ALA A 150 -8.95 10.54 6.71
CA ALA A 150 -8.79 10.84 8.13
C ALA A 150 -8.43 9.59 8.94
N TRP A 151 -9.15 8.48 8.73
CA TRP A 151 -8.89 7.22 9.43
C TRP A 151 -7.48 6.66 9.18
N VAL A 152 -6.99 6.72 7.94
CA VAL A 152 -5.62 6.31 7.60
C VAL A 152 -4.60 7.26 8.22
N ARG A 153 -4.87 8.59 8.20
CA ARG A 153 -3.99 9.60 8.79
C ARG A 153 -3.84 9.39 10.30
N ASP A 154 -4.95 9.22 11.03
CA ASP A 154 -4.94 9.01 12.48
C ASP A 154 -4.10 7.77 12.84
N TYR A 155 -4.19 6.71 12.03
CA TYR A 155 -3.37 5.52 12.21
C TYR A 155 -1.88 5.79 11.97
N VAL A 156 -1.54 6.52 10.91
CA VAL A 156 -0.15 6.90 10.60
C VAL A 156 0.42 7.77 11.72
N GLU A 157 -0.31 8.80 12.15
CA GLU A 157 0.12 9.68 13.26
C GLU A 157 0.37 8.91 14.56
N ALA A 158 -0.41 7.87 14.83
CA ALA A 158 -0.27 7.05 16.04
C ALA A 158 0.89 6.06 15.99
N HIS A 159 1.32 5.63 14.80
CA HIS A 159 2.22 4.48 14.64
C HIS A 159 3.47 4.72 13.80
N HIS A 160 3.52 5.82 13.03
CA HIS A 160 4.67 6.11 12.19
C HIS A 160 5.86 6.54 13.04
N GLU A 161 6.99 5.90 12.82
CA GLU A 161 8.27 6.26 13.41
C GLU A 161 9.23 6.57 12.26
N ASP A 162 9.71 7.81 12.21
CA ASP A 162 10.71 8.23 11.23
C ASP A 162 11.98 7.39 11.39
N GLN A 163 12.23 6.47 10.48
CA GLN A 163 13.47 5.72 10.44
C GLN A 163 14.55 6.60 9.79
N VAL A 164 15.46 7.13 10.62
CA VAL A 164 16.65 7.82 10.10
C VAL A 164 17.47 6.81 9.30
N PHE A 165 17.60 7.06 7.99
CA PHE A 165 18.41 6.23 7.12
C PHE A 165 19.86 6.26 7.56
N VAL A 166 20.30 5.24 8.29
CA VAL A 166 21.71 5.02 8.62
C VAL A 166 22.37 4.29 7.45
N LYS A 167 23.13 5.02 6.64
CA LYS A 167 23.91 4.42 5.56
C LYS A 167 24.83 3.35 6.14
N ARG A 168 24.57 2.10 5.81
CA ARG A 168 25.42 0.98 6.21
C ARG A 168 26.84 1.29 5.76
N ARG A 169 27.75 1.55 6.70
CA ARG A 169 29.18 1.68 6.44
C ARG A 169 29.62 0.33 5.90
N ARG A 170 29.98 0.26 4.63
CA ARG A 170 30.68 -0.90 4.11
C ARG A 170 32.04 -0.87 4.79
N ASP A 171 32.20 -1.64 5.85
CA ASP A 171 33.51 -2.09 6.32
C ASP A 171 34.06 -3.05 5.26
N LYS A 172 34.48 -2.45 4.16
CA LYS A 172 35.49 -3.10 3.32
C LYS A 172 36.75 -2.99 4.13
N GLU A 173 37.10 -4.07 4.84
CA GLU A 173 38.47 -4.31 5.23
C GLU A 173 39.33 -3.99 4.00
N ARG A 174 40.17 -2.96 4.10
CA ARG A 174 41.01 -2.55 2.98
C ARG A 174 42.04 -3.65 2.79
N VAL A 175 41.70 -4.59 1.92
CA VAL A 175 42.58 -5.69 1.46
C VAL A 175 43.86 -5.14 0.82
N ASP A 176 43.84 -3.86 0.42
CA ASP A 176 44.93 -3.16 -0.25
C ASP A 176 46.07 -2.74 0.71
N LEU A 177 45.85 -2.76 2.03
CA LEU A 177 46.86 -2.30 2.99
C LEU A 177 47.86 -3.40 3.40
N ASP A 178 47.53 -4.69 3.19
CA ASP A 178 48.39 -5.82 3.58
C ASP A 178 49.05 -6.57 2.42
N GLN A 179 48.80 -6.17 1.19
CA GLN A 179 49.31 -6.89 0.04
C GLN A 179 50.23 -6.00 -0.78
N ASN A 180 51.40 -5.76 -0.42
CA ASN A 180 52.52 -5.15 -1.16
C ASN A 180 52.44 -5.22 -2.70
N GLY A 181 51.28 -4.90 -3.31
CA GLY A 181 51.04 -4.93 -4.75
C GLY A 181 51.05 -6.34 -5.38
N ILE A 182 51.01 -7.37 -4.57
CA ILE A 182 50.86 -8.75 -5.02
C ILE A 182 49.39 -9.09 -4.92
N GLY A 183 48.73 -9.43 -6.03
CA GLY A 183 47.32 -9.86 -6.06
C GLY A 183 47.02 -11.02 -5.13
N ASP A 184 45.75 -11.43 -5.01
CA ASP A 184 45.28 -12.47 -4.07
C ASP A 184 46.26 -13.67 -4.10
N SER A 185 46.85 -14.00 -2.92
CA SER A 185 47.82 -15.07 -2.75
C SER A 185 47.29 -16.47 -3.16
N ARG A 186 45.99 -16.58 -3.40
CA ARG A 186 45.34 -17.81 -3.88
C ARG A 186 45.46 -17.96 -5.39
N ILE A 187 45.70 -16.88 -6.13
CA ILE A 187 45.81 -16.86 -7.60
C ILE A 187 47.28 -17.06 -7.98
N ARG A 188 47.69 -18.33 -8.15
CA ARG A 188 49.00 -18.69 -8.66
C ARG A 188 49.00 -18.68 -10.19
N GLN A 189 49.07 -17.51 -10.82
CA GLN A 189 49.31 -17.43 -12.26
C GLN A 189 50.77 -17.07 -12.52
N ILE A 190 51.42 -17.81 -13.43
CA ILE A 190 52.82 -17.64 -13.80
C ILE A 190 53.00 -16.34 -14.62
N SER A 191 51.96 -15.80 -15.24
CA SER A 191 51.94 -14.52 -15.94
C SER A 191 50.67 -13.75 -15.54
N ASP A 192 50.77 -12.97 -14.47
CA ASP A 192 49.68 -12.08 -14.07
C ASP A 192 49.79 -10.73 -14.81
N VAL A 193 49.00 -10.61 -15.84
CA VAL A 193 48.97 -9.41 -16.70
C VAL A 193 48.40 -8.20 -15.97
N TYR A 194 47.77 -8.42 -14.81
CA TYR A 194 47.07 -7.39 -14.03
C TYR A 194 47.81 -6.96 -12.74
N ARG A 195 49.06 -7.31 -12.57
CA ARG A 195 49.85 -6.78 -11.45
C ARG A 195 50.08 -5.28 -11.62
N ALA A 196 49.54 -4.49 -10.68
CA ALA A 196 49.88 -3.08 -10.63
C ALA A 196 51.41 -2.93 -10.44
N PRO A 197 52.08 -2.01 -11.17
CA PRO A 197 53.48 -1.77 -10.96
C PRO A 197 53.77 -1.36 -9.53
N THR A 198 54.65 -2.07 -8.86
CA THR A 198 55.13 -1.68 -7.52
C THR A 198 55.78 -0.33 -7.58
N ALA A 199 55.33 0.63 -6.77
CA ALA A 199 56.01 1.92 -6.64
C ALA A 199 57.44 1.64 -6.19
N LYS A 200 58.42 2.07 -7.02
CA LYS A 200 59.83 2.00 -6.65
C LYS A 200 60.03 2.89 -5.43
N GLN A 201 60.36 2.29 -4.27
CA GLN A 201 60.85 3.07 -3.14
C GLN A 201 62.11 3.80 -3.58
N ALA A 202 62.06 5.11 -3.55
CA ALA A 202 63.27 5.94 -3.72
C ALA A 202 64.15 5.69 -2.46
N VAL A 203 65.26 4.99 -2.66
CA VAL A 203 66.31 4.89 -1.64
C VAL A 203 67.05 6.23 -1.64
N HIS A 204 66.93 6.96 -0.54
CA HIS A 204 67.76 8.09 -0.18
C HIS A 204 68.97 7.61 0.67
#